data_5ba00f67f1667a2ef7b387bc0b5123df
#
_entry.id   5ba00f67f1667a2ef7b387bc0b5123df
#
_cell.length_a   1.000
_cell.length_b   1.000
_cell.length_c   1.000
_cell.angle_alpha   90.00
_cell.angle_beta   90.00
_cell.angle_gamma   90.00
#
_symmetry.space_group_name_H-M   'P 1'
#
loop_
_entity.id
_entity.type
_entity.pdbx_description
1 polymer ?
#
loop_
_entity_poly.entity_id
_entity_poly.type
_entity_poly.pdbx_seq_one_letter_code
_entity_poly.pdbx_strand_id
1 'polypeptide(L)'
;MKKRRLYVLVAAVLVAVGAASYAIAGHDDGPGNVPNTKHFHATLLGYNETPNSISSSGFGEFDAKLDEKTNTIHYTFSYSNLEGQKNGGAILFAHVHFGATATTGGVSFFLCDNSAVPNVPRPCPDDGTGSGTVEGDVTAANVIGPNGQGIDPGAFDAIVKEMQDGFAYANIHTTRMPSGEIRGQINDGGNDEDNQGHDD
;
A
#
# COMPACT_ATOMS: atom_id res chain seq x y z
N MET A 1 -13.42 79.04 8.42
CA MET A 1 -13.45 77.59 8.66
C MET A 1 -12.54 76.93 7.62
N LYS A 2 -11.33 76.49 8.00
CA LYS A 2 -10.34 75.89 7.09
C LYS A 2 -10.56 74.35 7.10
N LYS A 3 -10.92 73.79 5.93
CA LYS A 3 -11.08 72.33 5.72
C LYS A 3 -9.66 71.75 5.57
N ARG A 4 -9.22 70.91 6.54
CA ARG A 4 -7.97 70.12 6.44
C ARG A 4 -8.30 68.90 5.57
N ARG A 5 -7.61 68.72 4.43
CA ARG A 5 -7.60 67.53 3.62
C ARG A 5 -6.61 66.54 4.22
N LEU A 6 -7.10 65.37 4.62
CA LEU A 6 -6.33 64.24 5.10
C LEU A 6 -5.87 63.43 3.84
N TYR A 7 -4.57 63.37 3.61
CA TYR A 7 -3.97 62.51 2.59
C TYR A 7 -3.62 61.20 3.23
N VAL A 8 -4.28 60.11 2.80
CA VAL A 8 -3.95 58.74 3.18
C VAL A 8 -2.87 58.26 2.19
N LEU A 9 -1.69 58.06 2.70
CA LEU A 9 -0.58 57.40 1.97
C LEU A 9 -0.81 55.89 2.01
N VAL A 10 -1.17 55.31 0.86
CA VAL A 10 -1.20 53.85 0.70
C VAL A 10 0.22 53.42 0.33
N ALA A 11 0.90 52.76 1.26
CA ALA A 11 2.16 52.11 1.01
C ALA A 11 1.90 50.76 0.31
N ALA A 12 2.26 50.68 -0.97
CA ALA A 12 2.24 49.41 -1.69
C ALA A 12 3.43 48.56 -1.27
N VAL A 13 3.18 47.45 -0.57
CA VAL A 13 4.20 46.45 -0.27
C VAL A 13 4.30 45.54 -1.49
N LEU A 14 5.38 45.68 -2.25
CA LEU A 14 5.77 44.76 -3.30
C LEU A 14 6.34 43.48 -2.65
N VAL A 15 5.57 42.40 -2.59
CA VAL A 15 6.07 41.07 -2.29
C VAL A 15 6.72 40.50 -3.54
N ALA A 16 8.05 40.47 -3.56
CA ALA A 16 8.80 39.77 -4.57
C ALA A 16 8.67 38.25 -4.33
N VAL A 17 7.85 37.59 -5.13
CA VAL A 17 7.80 36.13 -5.15
C VAL A 17 9.04 35.68 -5.94
N GLY A 18 10.06 35.26 -5.21
CA GLY A 18 11.21 34.56 -5.77
C GLY A 18 10.79 33.20 -6.31
N ALA A 19 10.77 33.05 -7.65
CA ALA A 19 10.65 31.73 -8.27
C ALA A 19 11.94 30.95 -7.99
N ALA A 20 11.90 30.05 -7.01
CA ALA A 20 12.95 29.05 -6.85
C ALA A 20 12.77 28.02 -7.97
N SER A 21 13.63 28.16 -9.01
CA SER A 21 13.76 27.14 -10.04
C SER A 21 14.41 25.91 -9.39
N TYR A 22 13.64 24.89 -9.05
CA TYR A 22 14.18 23.59 -8.77
C TYR A 22 14.65 22.99 -10.09
N ALA A 23 15.97 23.00 -10.31
CA ALA A 23 16.58 22.19 -11.34
C ALA A 23 16.38 20.72 -10.91
N ILE A 24 15.45 20.02 -11.55
CA ILE A 24 15.41 18.56 -11.53
C ILE A 24 16.68 18.16 -12.29
N ALA A 25 17.69 17.68 -11.57
CA ALA A 25 18.82 17.00 -12.18
C ALA A 25 18.24 15.77 -12.89
N GLY A 26 18.09 15.85 -14.22
CA GLY A 26 17.78 14.72 -15.04
C GLY A 26 18.90 13.69 -14.81
N HIS A 27 18.56 12.54 -14.25
CA HIS A 27 19.44 11.39 -14.28
C HIS A 27 19.53 10.98 -15.74
N ASP A 28 20.72 11.07 -16.29
CA ASP A 28 21.03 10.66 -17.66
C ASP A 28 21.17 9.15 -17.63
N ASP A 29 20.08 8.44 -17.96
CA ASP A 29 20.07 7.00 -18.08
C ASP A 29 20.96 6.60 -19.26
N GLY A 30 22.21 6.29 -18.96
CA GLY A 30 23.14 5.70 -19.90
C GLY A 30 22.59 4.38 -20.49
N PRO A 31 23.13 3.88 -21.61
CA PRO A 31 22.56 2.74 -22.34
C PRO A 31 22.79 1.41 -21.60
N GLY A 32 21.91 1.15 -20.68
CA GLY A 32 21.75 -0.10 -19.96
C GLY A 32 20.32 -0.11 -19.42
N ASN A 33 19.38 -0.59 -20.22
CA ASN A 33 17.98 -0.70 -19.87
C ASN A 33 17.81 -1.80 -18.80
N VAL A 34 18.26 -1.51 -17.56
CA VAL A 34 17.90 -2.32 -16.41
C VAL A 34 16.42 -2.05 -16.18
N PRO A 35 15.54 -3.05 -16.15
CA PRO A 35 14.15 -2.82 -15.84
C PRO A 35 14.10 -2.20 -14.45
N ASN A 36 13.56 -0.98 -14.33
CA ASN A 36 13.32 -0.34 -13.04
C ASN A 36 12.21 -1.15 -12.34
N THR A 37 12.60 -2.22 -11.66
CA THR A 37 11.66 -3.09 -10.96
C THR A 37 11.42 -2.48 -9.59
N LYS A 38 10.24 -1.92 -9.39
CA LYS A 38 9.86 -1.40 -8.08
C LYS A 38 9.45 -2.55 -7.18
N HIS A 39 9.97 -2.55 -5.98
CA HIS A 39 9.68 -3.51 -4.94
C HIS A 39 8.80 -2.89 -3.88
N PHE A 40 7.89 -3.69 -3.33
CA PHE A 40 7.01 -3.32 -2.24
C PHE A 40 7.10 -4.37 -1.15
N HIS A 41 7.13 -3.93 0.10
CA HIS A 41 7.22 -4.82 1.24
C HIS A 41 6.32 -4.37 2.39
N ALA A 42 5.78 -5.33 3.14
CA ALA A 42 5.13 -5.09 4.42
C ALA A 42 5.32 -6.26 5.39
N THR A 43 5.64 -5.93 6.65
CA THR A 43 5.57 -6.89 7.77
C THR A 43 4.24 -6.70 8.50
N LEU A 44 3.48 -7.80 8.64
CA LEU A 44 2.15 -7.79 9.23
C LEU A 44 2.18 -8.33 10.67
N LEU A 45 1.61 -7.54 11.58
CA LEU A 45 1.50 -7.87 13.02
C LEU A 45 0.09 -7.51 13.51
N GLY A 46 -0.41 -8.22 14.52
CA GLY A 46 -1.69 -7.91 15.15
C GLY A 46 -1.72 -6.54 15.83
N TYR A 47 -0.58 -6.09 16.35
CA TYR A 47 -0.48 -4.76 16.98
C TYR A 47 -0.69 -3.59 16.01
N ASN A 48 -0.54 -3.82 14.71
CA ASN A 48 -0.76 -2.82 13.66
C ASN A 48 -2.23 -2.72 13.22
N GLU A 49 -3.11 -3.59 13.70
CA GLU A 49 -4.54 -3.55 13.37
C GLU A 49 -5.22 -2.27 13.88
N THR A 50 -6.24 -1.85 13.16
CA THR A 50 -6.96 -0.59 13.37
C THR A 50 -8.47 -0.82 13.24
N PRO A 51 -9.32 -0.21 14.07
CA PRO A 51 -9.03 0.78 15.12
C PRO A 51 -8.48 0.20 16.42
N ASN A 52 -8.50 -1.11 16.59
CA ASN A 52 -8.02 -1.78 17.79
C ASN A 52 -6.85 -2.71 17.43
N SER A 53 -5.75 -2.57 18.15
CA SER A 53 -4.65 -3.54 18.07
C SER A 53 -5.11 -4.91 18.52
N ILE A 54 -4.65 -5.96 17.86
CA ILE A 54 -4.96 -7.35 18.16
C ILE A 54 -3.75 -8.02 18.81
N SER A 55 -3.95 -8.63 19.97
CA SER A 55 -2.95 -9.49 20.61
C SER A 55 -2.96 -10.86 19.95
N SER A 56 -2.29 -10.97 18.80
CA SER A 56 -2.11 -12.22 18.07
C SER A 56 -0.63 -12.61 18.04
N SER A 57 -0.34 -13.90 18.04
CA SER A 57 0.98 -14.44 17.70
C SER A 57 1.20 -14.52 16.18
N GLY A 58 0.19 -14.15 15.40
CA GLY A 58 0.26 -14.11 13.95
C GLY A 58 1.34 -13.18 13.43
N PHE A 59 2.02 -13.63 12.40
CA PHE A 59 3.04 -12.89 11.67
C PHE A 59 2.80 -13.08 10.17
N GLY A 60 3.04 -12.05 9.38
CA GLY A 60 2.95 -12.12 7.92
C GLY A 60 3.94 -11.22 7.23
N GLU A 61 4.22 -11.54 5.98
CA GLU A 61 5.04 -10.75 5.07
C GLU A 61 4.33 -10.65 3.71
N PHE A 62 4.33 -9.46 3.17
CA PHE A 62 3.90 -9.17 1.81
C PHE A 62 5.09 -8.63 1.04
N ASP A 63 5.45 -9.28 -0.05
CA ASP A 63 6.49 -8.86 -0.97
C ASP A 63 5.89 -8.78 -2.36
N ALA A 64 6.19 -7.71 -3.10
CA ALA A 64 5.70 -7.56 -4.46
C ALA A 64 6.68 -6.82 -5.37
N LYS A 65 6.59 -7.11 -6.67
CA LYS A 65 7.38 -6.49 -7.74
C LYS A 65 6.45 -5.97 -8.83
N LEU A 66 6.66 -4.72 -9.24
CA LEU A 66 5.96 -4.14 -10.38
C LEU A 66 6.73 -4.42 -11.67
N ASP A 67 6.09 -5.09 -12.62
CA ASP A 67 6.52 -5.10 -14.02
C ASP A 67 5.78 -3.98 -14.78
N GLU A 68 6.47 -2.87 -15.01
CA GLU A 68 5.92 -1.71 -15.74
C GLU A 68 5.63 -2.02 -17.21
N LYS A 69 6.27 -3.04 -17.81
CA LYS A 69 6.05 -3.40 -19.23
C LYS A 69 4.72 -4.09 -19.44
N THR A 70 4.30 -4.90 -18.48
CA THR A 70 3.06 -5.66 -18.53
C THR A 70 1.96 -5.05 -17.67
N ASN A 71 2.24 -3.99 -16.90
CA ASN A 71 1.36 -3.41 -15.89
C ASN A 71 0.84 -4.51 -14.95
N THR A 72 1.77 -5.26 -14.36
CA THR A 72 1.48 -6.38 -13.48
C THR A 72 2.27 -6.25 -12.19
N ILE A 73 1.61 -6.40 -11.04
CA ILE A 73 2.25 -6.58 -9.74
C ILE A 73 2.30 -8.06 -9.45
N HIS A 74 3.51 -8.64 -9.38
CA HIS A 74 3.74 -10.01 -8.92
C HIS A 74 3.94 -9.99 -7.42
N TYR A 75 3.19 -10.78 -6.65
CA TYR A 75 3.30 -10.78 -5.19
C TYR A 75 3.49 -12.18 -4.62
N THR A 76 4.15 -12.20 -3.45
CA THR A 76 4.17 -13.31 -2.50
C THR A 76 3.63 -12.79 -1.17
N PHE A 77 2.64 -13.46 -0.62
CA PHE A 77 2.06 -13.17 0.68
C PHE A 77 2.17 -14.42 1.57
N SER A 78 2.93 -14.31 2.66
CA SER A 78 3.10 -15.39 3.63
C SER A 78 2.55 -15.01 5.00
N TYR A 79 2.07 -16.00 5.74
CA TYR A 79 1.58 -15.83 7.11
C TYR A 79 1.85 -17.08 7.93
N SER A 80 1.96 -16.89 9.24
CA SER A 80 2.21 -17.96 10.20
C SER A 80 1.59 -17.65 11.56
N ASN A 81 1.34 -18.72 12.35
CA ASN A 81 0.87 -18.64 13.72
C ASN A 81 -0.43 -17.84 13.92
N LEU A 82 -1.31 -17.79 12.92
CA LEU A 82 -2.60 -17.12 13.06
C LEU A 82 -3.44 -17.74 14.16
N GLU A 83 -3.84 -16.92 15.12
CA GLU A 83 -4.69 -17.34 16.26
C GLU A 83 -6.11 -17.72 15.80
N GLY A 84 -6.53 -17.15 14.66
CA GLY A 84 -7.86 -17.35 14.12
C GLY A 84 -8.17 -18.77 13.68
N GLN A 85 -7.14 -19.59 13.42
CA GLN A 85 -7.31 -21.02 13.12
C GLN A 85 -7.32 -21.90 14.36
N LYS A 86 -6.94 -21.38 15.52
CA LYS A 86 -6.99 -22.17 16.74
C LYS A 86 -8.43 -22.53 17.12
N ASN A 87 -8.63 -23.75 17.62
CA ASN A 87 -9.93 -24.28 18.04
C ASN A 87 -10.99 -24.41 16.92
N GLY A 88 -10.56 -24.72 15.71
CA GLY A 88 -11.44 -24.96 14.56
C GLY A 88 -11.91 -23.69 13.83
N GLY A 89 -11.20 -22.59 14.01
CA GLY A 89 -11.38 -21.41 13.18
C GLY A 89 -10.80 -21.61 11.77
N ALA A 90 -11.07 -20.65 10.89
CA ALA A 90 -10.65 -20.66 9.48
C ALA A 90 -10.09 -19.31 9.05
N ILE A 91 -9.24 -19.31 8.02
CA ILE A 91 -8.85 -18.11 7.30
C ILE A 91 -10.00 -17.73 6.37
N LEU A 92 -10.39 -16.45 6.40
CA LEU A 92 -11.47 -15.94 5.56
C LEU A 92 -10.90 -15.39 4.23
N PHE A 93 -10.07 -14.39 4.31
CA PHE A 93 -9.48 -13.72 3.15
C PHE A 93 -8.30 -12.83 3.56
N ALA A 94 -7.49 -12.46 2.56
CA ALA A 94 -6.47 -11.43 2.68
C ALA A 94 -6.57 -10.47 1.50
N HIS A 95 -6.31 -9.20 1.75
CA HIS A 95 -6.39 -8.15 0.72
C HIS A 95 -5.49 -6.95 1.03
N VAL A 96 -5.33 -6.10 0.02
CA VAL A 96 -4.70 -4.79 0.12
C VAL A 96 -5.76 -3.71 0.15
N HIS A 97 -5.57 -2.72 1.01
CA HIS A 97 -6.45 -1.58 1.22
C HIS A 97 -5.76 -0.27 0.91
N PHE A 98 -6.54 0.74 0.55
CA PHE A 98 -6.10 2.13 0.49
C PHE A 98 -6.35 2.84 1.81
N GLY A 99 -5.29 3.18 2.53
CA GLY A 99 -5.36 3.88 3.80
C GLY A 99 -4.00 4.21 4.39
N ALA A 100 -3.88 5.36 5.03
CA ALA A 100 -2.69 5.77 5.76
C ALA A 100 -2.45 4.86 6.99
N THR A 101 -1.23 4.91 7.54
CA THR A 101 -0.90 4.25 8.80
C THR A 101 -1.89 4.62 9.89
N ALA A 102 -2.34 3.63 10.66
CA ALA A 102 -3.33 3.76 11.75
C ALA A 102 -4.71 4.29 11.32
N THR A 103 -5.08 4.17 10.03
CA THR A 103 -6.43 4.44 9.55
C THR A 103 -7.03 3.20 8.89
N THR A 104 -8.36 3.12 8.82
CA THR A 104 -9.05 2.11 8.01
C THR A 104 -9.32 2.66 6.62
N GLY A 105 -9.31 1.78 5.62
CA GLY A 105 -9.61 2.12 4.24
C GLY A 105 -10.39 1.02 3.52
N GLY A 106 -10.85 1.31 2.32
CA GLY A 106 -11.54 0.33 1.47
C GLY A 106 -10.55 -0.64 0.80
N VAL A 107 -11.08 -1.76 0.32
CA VAL A 107 -10.29 -2.80 -0.36
C VAL A 107 -9.93 -2.36 -1.77
N SER A 108 -8.65 -2.47 -2.11
CA SER A 108 -8.11 -2.21 -3.45
C SER A 108 -8.12 -3.49 -4.30
N PHE A 109 -7.57 -4.58 -3.78
CA PHE A 109 -7.60 -5.90 -4.43
C PHE A 109 -7.39 -7.03 -3.42
N PHE A 110 -7.83 -8.25 -3.78
CA PHE A 110 -7.65 -9.43 -2.96
C PHE A 110 -6.32 -10.13 -3.24
N LEU A 111 -5.69 -10.65 -2.19
CA LEU A 111 -4.54 -11.56 -2.24
C LEU A 111 -5.01 -13.01 -2.30
N CYS A 112 -5.99 -13.38 -1.47
CA CYS A 112 -6.65 -14.68 -1.47
C CYS A 112 -8.03 -14.59 -0.80
N ASP A 113 -8.92 -15.57 -1.07
CA ASP A 113 -10.26 -15.57 -0.48
C ASP A 113 -10.82 -17.01 -0.35
N ASN A 114 -11.30 -17.35 0.84
CA ASN A 114 -12.01 -18.60 1.15
C ASN A 114 -13.52 -18.40 1.32
N SER A 115 -14.03 -17.16 1.16
CA SER A 115 -15.45 -16.84 1.35
C SER A 115 -16.35 -17.11 0.14
N ALA A 116 -15.80 -17.72 -0.91
CA ALA A 116 -16.51 -18.04 -2.16
C ALA A 116 -17.05 -16.83 -2.94
N VAL A 117 -16.41 -15.68 -2.82
CA VAL A 117 -16.72 -14.52 -3.66
C VAL A 117 -16.34 -14.81 -5.12
N PRO A 118 -17.24 -14.65 -6.10
CA PRO A 118 -16.92 -14.83 -7.50
C PRO A 118 -15.79 -13.90 -7.95
N ASN A 119 -14.87 -14.44 -8.77
CA ASN A 119 -13.75 -13.71 -9.39
C ASN A 119 -12.59 -13.31 -8.45
N VAL A 120 -12.49 -13.89 -7.26
CA VAL A 120 -11.30 -13.76 -6.42
C VAL A 120 -10.28 -14.83 -6.81
N PRO A 121 -9.00 -14.47 -6.94
CA PRO A 121 -8.07 -15.28 -7.73
C PRO A 121 -7.66 -16.62 -7.10
N ARG A 122 -7.72 -16.80 -5.77
CA ARG A 122 -7.18 -18.01 -5.13
C ARG A 122 -7.72 -18.24 -3.73
N PRO A 123 -7.88 -19.52 -3.31
CA PRO A 123 -8.10 -19.80 -1.92
C PRO A 123 -6.84 -19.46 -1.08
N CYS A 124 -7.05 -18.92 0.10
CA CYS A 124 -5.99 -18.84 1.10
C CYS A 124 -5.68 -20.25 1.59
N PRO A 125 -4.42 -20.71 1.64
CA PRO A 125 -4.06 -21.95 2.30
C PRO A 125 -4.62 -22.03 3.71
N ASP A 126 -5.38 -23.09 3.99
CA ASP A 126 -6.07 -23.30 5.29
C ASP A 126 -5.99 -24.78 5.67
N ASP A 127 -4.82 -25.19 6.16
CA ASP A 127 -4.54 -26.58 6.58
C ASP A 127 -4.69 -26.79 8.10
N GLY A 128 -5.22 -25.79 8.81
CA GLY A 128 -5.38 -25.81 10.24
C GLY A 128 -4.15 -25.45 11.06
N THR A 129 -3.02 -25.14 10.40
CA THR A 129 -1.77 -24.74 11.10
C THR A 129 -1.69 -23.25 11.41
N GLY A 130 -2.52 -22.42 10.78
CA GLY A 130 -2.43 -20.97 10.85
C GLY A 130 -1.29 -20.40 10.03
N SER A 131 -0.80 -21.17 9.06
CA SER A 131 0.35 -20.79 8.22
C SER A 131 0.07 -21.09 6.75
N GLY A 132 0.64 -20.27 5.87
CA GLY A 132 0.49 -20.46 4.43
C GLY A 132 1.25 -19.43 3.62
N THR A 133 1.36 -19.70 2.31
CA THR A 133 1.94 -18.77 1.34
C THR A 133 1.05 -18.74 0.10
N VAL A 134 0.80 -17.56 -0.41
CA VAL A 134 0.05 -17.30 -1.64
C VAL A 134 0.92 -16.49 -2.56
N GLU A 135 0.99 -16.89 -3.82
CA GLU A 135 1.64 -16.11 -4.88
C GLU A 135 0.61 -15.73 -5.93
N GLY A 136 0.75 -14.57 -6.53
CA GLY A 136 -0.19 -14.12 -7.52
C GLY A 136 0.22 -12.90 -8.31
N ASP A 137 -0.64 -12.59 -9.26
CA ASP A 137 -0.52 -11.44 -10.13
C ASP A 137 -1.72 -10.53 -9.95
N VAL A 138 -1.46 -9.22 -9.90
CA VAL A 138 -2.47 -8.17 -9.89
C VAL A 138 -2.32 -7.34 -11.16
N THR A 139 -3.40 -7.23 -11.89
CA THR A 139 -3.55 -6.38 -13.07
C THR A 139 -4.74 -5.45 -12.87
N ALA A 140 -5.02 -4.58 -13.82
CA ALA A 140 -6.22 -3.72 -13.79
C ALA A 140 -7.51 -4.52 -13.54
N ALA A 141 -7.62 -5.75 -14.04
CA ALA A 141 -8.81 -6.59 -13.87
C ALA A 141 -9.06 -7.03 -12.40
N ASN A 142 -8.04 -6.97 -11.56
CA ASN A 142 -8.12 -7.36 -10.15
C ASN A 142 -8.46 -6.19 -9.23
N VAL A 143 -8.31 -4.95 -9.71
CA VAL A 143 -8.60 -3.73 -8.94
C VAL A 143 -10.11 -3.53 -8.83
N ILE A 144 -10.63 -3.53 -7.59
CA ILE A 144 -12.07 -3.42 -7.31
C ILE A 144 -12.50 -2.06 -6.74
N GLY A 145 -11.56 -1.21 -6.40
CA GLY A 145 -11.83 0.11 -5.78
C GLY A 145 -10.70 0.56 -4.87
N PRO A 146 -11.01 1.35 -3.82
CA PRO A 146 -12.34 1.72 -3.29
C PRO A 146 -12.93 3.01 -3.92
N ASN A 147 -14.06 2.90 -4.61
CA ASN A 147 -14.73 4.03 -5.26
C ASN A 147 -15.03 5.19 -4.31
N GLY A 148 -15.43 4.88 -3.07
CA GLY A 148 -15.72 5.91 -2.05
C GLY A 148 -14.52 6.73 -1.62
N GLN A 149 -13.31 6.30 -1.99
CA GLN A 149 -12.04 7.01 -1.75
C GLN A 149 -11.39 7.50 -3.06
N GLY A 150 -12.11 7.43 -4.19
CA GLY A 150 -11.67 7.96 -5.48
C GLY A 150 -10.87 6.99 -6.34
N ILE A 151 -10.87 5.69 -6.02
CA ILE A 151 -10.23 4.65 -6.83
C ILE A 151 -11.32 3.83 -7.51
N ASP A 152 -11.44 3.96 -8.83
CA ASP A 152 -12.39 3.19 -9.63
C ASP A 152 -11.89 1.76 -9.89
N PRO A 153 -12.79 0.77 -10.09
CA PRO A 153 -12.39 -0.54 -10.57
C PRO A 153 -11.56 -0.44 -11.83
N GLY A 154 -10.44 -1.16 -11.87
CA GLY A 154 -9.51 -1.13 -12.99
C GLY A 154 -8.46 -0.02 -12.95
N ALA A 155 -8.48 0.87 -11.95
CA ALA A 155 -7.53 1.99 -11.82
C ALA A 155 -6.16 1.50 -11.31
N PHE A 156 -5.43 0.72 -12.12
CA PHE A 156 -4.15 0.10 -11.76
C PHE A 156 -3.08 1.12 -11.35
N ASP A 157 -2.96 2.22 -12.11
CA ASP A 157 -1.97 3.27 -11.81
C ASP A 157 -2.21 3.92 -10.44
N ALA A 158 -3.47 4.03 -10.00
CA ALA A 158 -3.80 4.54 -8.68
C ALA A 158 -3.31 3.57 -7.59
N ILE A 159 -3.44 2.25 -7.80
CA ILE A 159 -2.94 1.22 -6.88
C ILE A 159 -1.42 1.28 -6.76
N VAL A 160 -0.71 1.37 -7.90
CA VAL A 160 0.74 1.52 -7.90
C VAL A 160 1.16 2.75 -7.12
N LYS A 161 0.48 3.88 -7.36
CA LYS A 161 0.77 5.13 -6.65
C LYS A 161 0.50 5.05 -5.14
N GLU A 162 -0.62 4.44 -4.71
CA GLU A 162 -0.91 4.29 -3.28
C GLU A 162 0.15 3.45 -2.56
N MET A 163 0.65 2.38 -3.22
CA MET A 163 1.72 1.55 -2.67
C MET A 163 3.04 2.31 -2.58
N GLN A 164 3.40 3.08 -3.61
CA GLN A 164 4.61 3.91 -3.64
C GLN A 164 4.61 5.01 -2.59
N ASP A 165 3.46 5.65 -2.40
CA ASP A 165 3.33 6.77 -1.45
C ASP A 165 3.13 6.29 0.01
N GLY A 166 3.10 4.96 0.26
CA GLY A 166 2.91 4.40 1.60
C GLY A 166 1.48 4.52 2.13
N PHE A 167 0.49 4.63 1.24
CA PHE A 167 -0.94 4.69 1.57
C PHE A 167 -1.68 3.37 1.31
N ALA A 168 -0.95 2.28 1.12
CA ALA A 168 -1.53 0.94 1.04
C ALA A 168 -1.15 0.10 2.26
N TYR A 169 -2.02 -0.82 2.66
CA TYR A 169 -1.70 -1.81 3.67
C TYR A 169 -2.30 -3.17 3.32
N ALA A 170 -1.57 -4.23 3.66
CA ALA A 170 -2.08 -5.59 3.58
C ALA A 170 -2.64 -6.05 4.93
N ASN A 171 -3.71 -6.85 4.92
CA ASN A 171 -4.15 -7.56 6.11
C ASN A 171 -4.80 -8.91 5.78
N ILE A 172 -4.90 -9.77 6.78
CA ILE A 172 -5.59 -11.07 6.70
C ILE A 172 -6.65 -11.17 7.78
N HIS A 173 -7.77 -11.78 7.44
CA HIS A 173 -8.95 -11.94 8.29
C HIS A 173 -9.19 -13.43 8.59
N THR A 174 -9.62 -13.69 9.80
CA THR A 174 -9.96 -15.04 10.26
C THR A 174 -11.33 -15.04 10.89
N THR A 175 -11.91 -16.22 11.08
CA THR A 175 -13.23 -16.34 11.73
C THR A 175 -13.24 -15.82 13.16
N ARG A 176 -12.10 -15.81 13.84
CA ARG A 176 -11.95 -15.27 15.19
C ARG A 176 -11.74 -13.76 15.21
N MET A 177 -11.05 -13.25 14.20
CA MET A 177 -10.78 -11.81 14.00
C MET A 177 -11.30 -11.38 12.62
N PRO A 178 -12.63 -11.28 12.46
CA PRO A 178 -13.22 -10.98 11.15
C PRO A 178 -12.99 -9.56 10.66
N SER A 179 -12.53 -8.66 11.53
CA SER A 179 -12.16 -7.28 11.17
C SER A 179 -10.68 -7.13 10.80
N GLY A 180 -9.89 -8.21 10.89
CA GLY A 180 -8.45 -8.27 10.65
C GLY A 180 -7.73 -8.89 11.85
N GLU A 181 -6.76 -9.77 11.58
CA GLU A 181 -5.93 -10.39 12.60
C GLU A 181 -4.53 -9.81 12.66
N ILE A 182 -3.91 -9.64 11.49
CA ILE A 182 -2.60 -9.00 11.33
C ILE A 182 -2.63 -8.05 10.15
N ARG A 183 -1.93 -6.93 10.28
CA ARG A 183 -1.86 -5.83 9.31
C ARG A 183 -0.45 -5.30 9.17
N GLY A 184 -0.04 -4.89 7.96
CA GLY A 184 1.21 -4.20 7.67
C GLY A 184 1.05 -3.10 6.64
N GLN A 185 1.63 -1.91 6.91
CA GLN A 185 1.69 -0.84 5.92
C GLN A 185 2.70 -1.22 4.85
N ILE A 186 2.31 -1.09 3.58
CA ILE A 186 3.17 -1.36 2.44
C ILE A 186 4.06 -0.14 2.20
N ASN A 187 5.35 -0.39 2.06
CA ASN A 187 6.36 0.62 1.78
C ASN A 187 7.07 0.27 0.47
N ASP A 188 7.61 1.30 -0.19
CA ASP A 188 8.54 1.10 -1.30
C ASP A 188 9.81 0.42 -0.75
N GLY A 189 10.10 -0.77 -1.21
CA GLY A 189 11.27 -1.57 -0.81
C GLY A 189 12.58 -1.11 -1.46
N GLY A 190 12.55 0.00 -2.21
CA GLY A 190 13.69 0.44 -3.03
C GLY A 190 13.82 -0.33 -4.35
N ASN A 191 14.75 0.09 -5.18
CA ASN A 191 15.13 -0.63 -6.40
C ASN A 191 16.22 -1.65 -6.07
N ASP A 192 16.29 -2.77 -6.79
CA ASP A 192 17.32 -3.82 -6.63
C ASP A 192 18.78 -3.27 -6.73
N GLU A 193 18.98 -2.05 -7.22
CA GLU A 193 20.30 -1.41 -7.38
C GLU A 193 20.86 -0.82 -6.08
N ASP A 194 20.01 -0.48 -5.09
CA ASP A 194 20.46 0.16 -3.84
C ASP A 194 21.11 -0.84 -2.86
N ASN A 195 21.02 -2.15 -3.14
CA ASN A 195 21.57 -3.21 -2.27
C ASN A 195 22.92 -3.78 -2.72
N GLN A 196 23.56 -3.20 -3.76
CA GLN A 196 24.91 -3.57 -4.19
C GLN A 196 25.90 -2.46 -3.88
N GLY A 197 26.35 -2.38 -2.65
CA GLY A 197 27.55 -1.61 -2.39
C GLY A 197 27.60 -0.88 -1.06
N HIS A 198 28.03 -1.59 -0.04
CA HIS A 198 29.00 -1.08 0.93
C HIS A 198 29.55 -2.25 1.73
N ASP A 199 30.46 -3.00 1.07
CA ASP A 199 31.48 -3.77 1.78
C ASP A 199 32.76 -2.92 1.74
N ASP A 200 33.03 -2.20 2.82
CA ASP A 200 34.34 -1.67 3.18
C ASP A 200 34.88 -2.43 4.38
#